data_755156070f6c8088844f22e23ddaae89
#
_entry.id   755156070f6c8088844f22e23ddaae89
#
_cell.length_a   1.000
_cell.length_b   1.000
_cell.length_c   1.000
_cell.angle_alpha   90.00
_cell.angle_beta   90.00
_cell.angle_gamma   90.00
#
_symmetry.space_group_name_H-M   'P 1'
#
loop_
_entity.id
_entity.type
_entity.pdbx_description
1 polymer ?
#
loop_
_entity_poly.entity_id
_entity_poly.type
_entity_poly.pdbx_seq_one_letter_code
_entity_poly.pdbx_strand_id
1 'polypeptide(L)'
;GQMYRISTICIAFMLCTFNSAYSQELTIHPGQLWLDNNGKHINAHGGNIINADGHGDWDGETRSEDGGPMPGVSAYKSDDLVNWTNCGLVLEVLDQPGHTLERGCVIERPKVVYNKKTGKYVMIFHHELKDKGYDAAMAGFAISDTPEGPFRYIRSLRPHAGVWPADWTEVDINAAKALKMEDYKEWWTPEWTEAVKKGLLLNRDFDGGQMSRDMTVYIDDDGKAYHIFSSEDNLTLHIAELTDDFLDYTGKYVRMAPAGHNEAPAVMKRNGKYWMITSGCTGWAPNEARMFWADSILGPWTQAPTPFKGDKVDTSFDSQSTYILELPNGQFIFMADRWQPWQLALSPHIWLPM
;
A
#
# COMPACT_ATOMS: atom_id res chain seq x y z
N GLY A 1 19.87 17.81 -20.92
CA GLY A 1 18.54 17.70 -20.40
C GLY A 1 17.53 17.57 -21.54
N GLN A 2 17.05 16.34 -21.81
CA GLN A 2 15.94 16.16 -22.73
C GLN A 2 14.64 16.37 -21.96
N MET A 3 13.91 17.41 -22.32
CA MET A 3 12.52 17.62 -21.89
C MET A 3 11.64 16.63 -22.65
N TYR A 4 11.11 15.64 -21.94
CA TYR A 4 10.08 14.78 -22.50
C TYR A 4 8.74 15.53 -22.42
N ARG A 5 8.18 15.84 -23.58
CA ARG A 5 6.77 16.29 -23.66
C ARG A 5 5.89 15.05 -23.47
N ILE A 6 5.44 14.83 -22.24
CA ILE A 6 4.29 13.95 -22.02
C ILE A 6 3.07 14.79 -22.38
N SER A 7 2.23 14.24 -23.24
CA SER A 7 1.01 14.91 -23.69
C SER A 7 0.21 15.44 -22.50
N THR A 8 -0.09 16.71 -22.55
CA THR A 8 -0.99 17.38 -21.63
C THR A 8 -2.35 16.71 -21.73
N ILE A 9 -2.80 16.05 -20.67
CA ILE A 9 -4.13 15.46 -20.61
C ILE A 9 -4.99 16.39 -19.77
N CYS A 10 -5.98 17.01 -20.42
CA CYS A 10 -7.00 17.80 -19.73
C CYS A 10 -7.91 16.86 -18.95
N ILE A 11 -7.85 16.92 -17.62
CA ILE A 11 -8.83 16.27 -16.75
C ILE A 11 -9.88 17.32 -16.42
N ALA A 12 -11.06 17.20 -17.03
CA ALA A 12 -12.19 18.04 -16.71
C ALA A 12 -12.86 17.53 -15.41
N PHE A 13 -12.75 18.29 -14.34
CA PHE A 13 -13.49 18.04 -13.12
C PHE A 13 -14.90 18.57 -13.26
N MET A 14 -15.91 17.70 -13.25
CA MET A 14 -17.29 18.08 -13.09
C MET A 14 -17.68 17.94 -11.63
N LEU A 15 -17.46 19.00 -10.86
CA LEU A 15 -18.11 19.17 -9.56
C LEU A 15 -19.56 19.59 -9.84
N CYS A 16 -20.51 18.76 -9.47
CA CYS A 16 -21.91 19.13 -9.46
C CYS A 16 -22.16 20.23 -8.44
N THR A 17 -22.67 21.35 -8.99
CA THR A 17 -23.32 22.52 -8.41
C THR A 17 -22.40 23.61 -7.87
N PHE A 18 -22.28 24.56 -8.66
CA PHE A 18 -22.21 26.02 -8.70
C PHE A 18 -21.13 26.53 -9.65
N ASN A 19 -21.60 27.02 -10.79
CA ASN A 19 -20.94 27.86 -11.79
C ASN A 19 -19.45 28.18 -11.61
N SER A 20 -18.62 27.33 -12.24
CA SER A 20 -17.52 27.70 -13.13
C SER A 20 -16.76 26.43 -13.49
N ALA A 21 -16.81 26.06 -14.76
CA ALA A 21 -16.01 24.97 -15.30
C ALA A 21 -14.54 25.42 -15.33
N TYR A 22 -13.74 24.96 -14.40
CA TYR A 22 -12.29 25.02 -14.50
C TYR A 22 -11.81 23.65 -14.98
N SER A 23 -11.36 23.58 -16.23
CA SER A 23 -10.49 22.50 -16.64
C SER A 23 -9.12 22.76 -16.04
N GLN A 24 -8.73 22.01 -15.01
CA GLN A 24 -7.35 22.04 -14.53
C GLN A 24 -6.54 20.96 -15.25
N GLU A 25 -5.44 21.38 -15.88
CA GLU A 25 -4.42 20.48 -16.34
C GLU A 25 -3.62 19.99 -15.13
N LEU A 26 -3.71 18.69 -14.84
CA LEU A 26 -2.80 18.06 -13.91
C LEU A 26 -1.47 17.89 -14.63
N THR A 27 -0.53 18.79 -14.40
CA THR A 27 0.78 18.74 -14.98
C THR A 27 1.67 17.88 -14.10
N ILE A 28 2.04 16.70 -14.62
CA ILE A 28 3.00 15.81 -13.96
C ILE A 28 4.39 16.29 -14.31
N HIS A 29 5.17 16.65 -13.28
CA HIS A 29 6.58 17.03 -13.41
C HIS A 29 7.48 15.96 -12.80
N PRO A 30 7.89 14.90 -13.55
CA PRO A 30 8.76 13.86 -13.03
C PRO A 30 10.08 14.44 -12.52
N GLY A 31 10.47 14.08 -11.31
CA GLY A 31 11.70 14.52 -10.68
C GLY A 31 11.65 15.93 -10.06
N GLN A 32 10.50 16.60 -10.09
CA GLN A 32 10.29 17.87 -9.40
C GLN A 32 9.68 17.66 -8.01
N LEU A 33 9.99 18.57 -7.10
CA LEU A 33 9.36 18.62 -5.78
C LEU A 33 7.91 19.09 -5.90
N TRP A 34 7.00 18.40 -5.22
CA TRP A 34 5.61 18.85 -5.08
C TRP A 34 5.48 19.67 -3.81
N LEU A 35 5.15 20.93 -3.95
CA LEU A 35 5.09 21.88 -2.85
C LEU A 35 3.68 22.00 -2.31
N ASP A 36 3.57 22.08 -0.99
CA ASP A 36 2.32 22.43 -0.31
C ASP A 36 2.06 23.95 -0.38
N ASN A 37 0.97 24.41 0.22
CA ASN A 37 0.59 25.83 0.22
C ASN A 37 1.57 26.74 0.99
N ASN A 38 2.49 26.15 1.76
CA ASN A 38 3.57 26.86 2.45
C ASN A 38 4.92 26.81 1.73
N GLY A 39 4.94 26.24 0.52
CA GLY A 39 6.16 26.14 -0.29
C GLY A 39 7.10 25.02 0.15
N LYS A 40 6.65 24.06 0.95
CA LYS A 40 7.44 22.91 1.38
C LYS A 40 7.05 21.66 0.59
N HIS A 41 8.01 20.78 0.31
CA HIS A 41 7.73 19.52 -0.35
C HIS A 41 6.77 18.66 0.49
N ILE A 42 5.78 18.06 -0.19
CA ILE A 42 4.82 17.15 0.44
C ILE A 42 5.53 15.89 0.91
N ASN A 43 5.55 15.69 2.22
CA ASN A 43 6.23 14.57 2.88
C ASN A 43 5.18 13.54 3.38
N ALA A 44 4.48 12.94 2.44
CA ALA A 44 3.47 11.91 2.67
C ALA A 44 3.66 10.81 1.61
N HIS A 45 4.48 9.80 1.92
CA HIS A 45 4.90 8.77 0.99
C HIS A 45 4.20 7.44 1.27
N GLY A 46 4.10 6.60 0.24
CA GLY A 46 3.55 5.25 0.36
C GLY A 46 2.09 5.15 0.79
N GLY A 47 1.37 6.26 0.84
CA GLY A 47 0.02 6.35 1.40
C GLY A 47 -1.10 6.30 0.37
N ASN A 48 -2.21 6.95 0.69
CA ASN A 48 -3.36 7.06 -0.20
C ASN A 48 -4.08 8.39 -0.04
N ILE A 49 -5.01 8.62 -0.97
CA ILE A 49 -5.95 9.74 -0.94
C ILE A 49 -7.36 9.17 -0.81
N ILE A 50 -8.15 9.77 0.08
CA ILE A 50 -9.58 9.51 0.20
C ILE A 50 -10.37 10.80 -0.01
N ASN A 51 -11.59 10.67 -0.52
CA ASN A 51 -12.56 11.77 -0.58
C ASN A 51 -13.45 11.71 0.66
N ALA A 52 -13.34 12.72 1.52
CA ALA A 52 -14.18 12.88 2.69
C ALA A 52 -14.74 14.29 2.68
N ASP A 53 -16.06 14.44 2.89
CA ASP A 53 -16.75 15.74 2.99
C ASP A 53 -16.41 16.75 1.87
N GLY A 54 -16.20 16.26 0.64
CA GLY A 54 -15.86 17.08 -0.52
C GLY A 54 -14.41 17.53 -0.61
N HIS A 55 -13.54 17.03 0.28
CA HIS A 55 -12.09 17.24 0.26
C HIS A 55 -11.36 16.00 -0.21
N GLY A 56 -10.15 16.18 -0.77
CA GLY A 56 -9.16 15.12 -0.85
C GLY A 56 -8.29 15.14 0.40
N ASP A 57 -8.16 13.99 1.07
CA ASP A 57 -7.26 13.80 2.21
C ASP A 57 -6.16 12.82 1.80
N TRP A 58 -4.92 13.29 1.87
CA TRP A 58 -3.73 12.53 1.51
C TRP A 58 -2.94 12.21 2.76
N ASP A 59 -2.88 10.92 3.11
CA ASP A 59 -2.09 10.41 4.22
C ASP A 59 -0.89 9.63 3.70
N GLY A 60 0.26 9.78 4.34
CA GLY A 60 1.47 9.06 3.96
C GLY A 60 2.54 9.09 5.04
N GLU A 61 3.49 8.17 4.93
CA GLU A 61 4.64 8.12 5.82
C GLU A 61 5.47 9.39 5.71
N THR A 62 5.83 9.95 6.85
CA THR A 62 6.66 11.13 6.94
C THR A 62 8.08 10.71 7.24
N ARG A 63 9.00 11.06 6.33
CA ARG A 63 10.42 10.80 6.52
C ARG A 63 11.09 12.02 7.12
N SER A 64 12.04 11.78 8.02
CA SER A 64 12.82 12.86 8.63
C SER A 64 13.70 13.55 7.59
N GLU A 65 13.71 14.88 7.56
CA GLU A 65 14.52 15.67 6.61
C GLU A 65 16.02 15.51 6.86
N ASP A 66 16.42 15.24 8.10
CA ASP A 66 17.82 15.03 8.52
C ASP A 66 18.29 13.57 8.41
N GLY A 67 17.43 12.67 7.90
CA GLY A 67 17.73 11.24 7.78
C GLY A 67 17.65 10.47 9.11
N GLY A 68 17.20 11.11 10.19
CA GLY A 68 16.97 10.47 11.48
C GLY A 68 15.72 9.58 11.54
N PRO A 69 15.32 9.15 12.73
CA PRO A 69 14.11 8.36 12.92
C PRO A 69 12.87 9.07 12.37
N MET A 70 11.97 8.33 11.73
CA MET A 70 10.76 8.91 11.18
C MET A 70 9.80 9.41 12.28
N PRO A 71 9.15 10.57 12.09
CA PRO A 71 8.26 11.12 13.11
C PRO A 71 6.87 10.48 13.15
N GLY A 72 6.41 9.88 12.05
CA GLY A 72 5.09 9.28 11.99
C GLY A 72 4.43 9.38 10.62
N VAL A 73 3.12 9.66 10.61
CA VAL A 73 2.28 9.81 9.41
C VAL A 73 1.75 11.22 9.34
N SER A 74 1.90 11.87 8.19
CA SER A 74 1.35 13.19 7.90
C SER A 74 0.08 13.10 7.08
N ALA A 75 -0.79 14.09 7.24
CA ALA A 75 -1.94 14.29 6.37
C ALA A 75 -1.91 15.67 5.71
N TYR A 76 -2.40 15.71 4.49
CA TYR A 76 -2.63 16.92 3.70
C TYR A 76 -4.06 16.91 3.20
N LYS A 77 -4.67 18.09 3.08
CA LYS A 77 -6.02 18.23 2.53
C LYS A 77 -6.04 19.18 1.34
N SER A 78 -6.97 18.94 0.43
CA SER A 78 -7.15 19.74 -0.77
C SER A 78 -8.60 19.74 -1.23
N ASP A 79 -9.04 20.84 -1.81
CA ASP A 79 -10.36 20.97 -2.46
C ASP A 79 -10.26 20.67 -3.97
N ASP A 80 -9.05 20.61 -4.55
CA ASP A 80 -8.82 20.50 -6.00
C ASP A 80 -7.78 19.45 -6.41
N LEU A 81 -7.20 18.72 -5.47
CA LEU A 81 -6.10 17.74 -5.65
C LEU A 81 -4.80 18.34 -6.20
N VAL A 82 -4.69 19.64 -6.22
CA VAL A 82 -3.51 20.38 -6.72
C VAL A 82 -2.87 21.20 -5.61
N ASN A 83 -3.69 21.97 -4.89
CA ASN A 83 -3.26 22.83 -3.79
C ASN A 83 -3.49 22.11 -2.47
N TRP A 84 -2.40 21.80 -1.77
CA TRP A 84 -2.43 20.98 -0.56
C TRP A 84 -2.05 21.77 0.67
N THR A 85 -2.85 21.65 1.70
CA THR A 85 -2.58 22.22 3.03
C THR A 85 -2.07 21.11 3.96
N ASN A 86 -0.91 21.33 4.56
CA ASN A 86 -0.35 20.42 5.55
C ASN A 86 -1.18 20.46 6.83
N CYS A 87 -1.72 19.29 7.22
CA CYS A 87 -2.48 19.11 8.47
C CYS A 87 -1.59 18.64 9.63
N GLY A 88 -0.30 18.46 9.40
CA GLY A 88 0.66 17.98 10.40
C GLY A 88 0.70 16.47 10.56
N LEU A 89 1.34 16.01 11.60
CA LEU A 89 1.40 14.61 11.96
C LEU A 89 0.06 14.18 12.55
N VAL A 90 -0.52 13.13 11.98
CA VAL A 90 -1.83 12.58 12.41
C VAL A 90 -1.70 11.27 13.18
N LEU A 91 -0.53 10.64 13.09
CA LEU A 91 -0.08 9.55 13.95
C LEU A 91 1.40 9.78 14.24
N GLU A 92 1.77 9.88 15.51
CA GLU A 92 3.14 10.15 15.93
C GLU A 92 3.78 8.95 16.59
N VAL A 93 5.09 8.76 16.34
CA VAL A 93 5.89 7.85 17.14
C VAL A 93 6.02 8.39 18.57
N LEU A 94 6.22 7.51 19.53
CA LEU A 94 6.23 7.85 20.94
C LEU A 94 7.64 7.84 21.53
N ASP A 95 7.92 8.78 22.42
CA ASP A 95 9.15 8.78 23.23
C ASP A 95 8.95 7.93 24.49
N GLN A 96 8.54 6.66 24.30
CA GLN A 96 8.27 5.70 25.35
C GLN A 96 9.06 4.41 25.08
N PRO A 97 10.23 4.22 25.69
CA PRO A 97 11.02 3.01 25.51
C PRO A 97 10.23 1.73 25.80
N GLY A 98 10.32 0.75 24.90
CA GLY A 98 9.58 -0.52 24.98
C GLY A 98 8.17 -0.50 24.40
N HIS A 99 7.63 0.67 24.05
CA HIS A 99 6.35 0.76 23.33
C HIS A 99 6.54 0.37 21.87
N THR A 100 5.54 -0.29 21.25
CA THR A 100 5.62 -0.71 19.84
C THR A 100 5.76 0.46 18.88
N LEU A 101 5.20 1.63 19.21
CA LEU A 101 5.38 2.87 18.45
C LEU A 101 6.55 3.73 18.92
N GLU A 102 7.49 3.20 19.68
CA GLU A 102 8.62 4.00 20.16
C GLU A 102 9.42 4.60 18.98
N ARG A 103 10.01 5.78 19.21
CA ARG A 103 10.89 6.44 18.24
C ARG A 103 12.01 5.50 17.81
N GLY A 104 12.18 5.36 16.49
CA GLY A 104 13.04 4.37 15.88
C GLY A 104 12.28 3.19 15.28
N CYS A 105 10.98 3.05 15.55
CA CYS A 105 10.11 2.14 14.81
C CYS A 105 9.89 2.65 13.38
N VAL A 106 9.41 1.77 12.51
CA VAL A 106 9.11 2.09 11.12
C VAL A 106 7.61 1.93 10.87
N ILE A 107 7.01 2.96 10.30
CA ILE A 107 5.62 2.98 9.85
C ILE A 107 5.67 3.22 8.34
N GLU A 108 5.29 2.22 7.56
CA GLU A 108 5.32 2.29 6.10
C GLU A 108 3.96 2.00 5.49
N ARG A 109 3.72 2.55 4.31
CA ARG A 109 2.54 2.28 3.50
C ARG A 109 1.20 2.51 4.22
N PRO A 110 1.02 3.56 5.05
CA PRO A 110 -0.26 3.77 5.72
C PRO A 110 -1.37 3.97 4.69
N LYS A 111 -2.52 3.36 4.96
CA LYS A 111 -3.74 3.54 4.17
C LYS A 111 -4.87 3.91 5.11
N VAL A 112 -5.55 4.99 4.79
CA VAL A 112 -6.73 5.45 5.53
C VAL A 112 -7.97 5.11 4.74
N VAL A 113 -8.95 4.51 5.39
CA VAL A 113 -10.25 4.16 4.81
C VAL A 113 -11.38 4.57 5.76
N TYR A 114 -12.53 4.89 5.19
CA TYR A 114 -13.72 5.25 5.95
C TYR A 114 -14.61 4.04 6.18
N ASN A 115 -14.98 3.78 7.43
CA ASN A 115 -15.91 2.74 7.79
C ASN A 115 -17.32 3.31 7.93
N LYS A 116 -18.20 3.00 6.98
CA LYS A 116 -19.57 3.50 6.96
C LYS A 116 -20.43 3.01 8.12
N LYS A 117 -20.15 1.82 8.66
CA LYS A 117 -20.89 1.24 9.76
C LYS A 117 -20.60 1.90 11.10
N THR A 118 -19.34 2.24 11.34
CA THR A 118 -18.91 2.85 12.61
C THR A 118 -18.79 4.36 12.54
N GLY A 119 -18.75 4.94 11.32
CA GLY A 119 -18.48 6.36 11.12
C GLY A 119 -17.04 6.77 11.44
N LYS A 120 -16.12 5.81 11.52
CA LYS A 120 -14.72 6.04 11.88
C LYS A 120 -13.83 5.95 10.66
N TYR A 121 -12.71 6.65 10.71
CA TYR A 121 -11.58 6.49 9.79
C TYR A 121 -10.58 5.50 10.41
N VAL A 122 -10.17 4.51 9.63
CA VAL A 122 -9.23 3.47 10.05
C VAL A 122 -7.96 3.61 9.24
N MET A 123 -6.83 3.67 9.93
CA MET A 123 -5.51 3.62 9.31
C MET A 123 -4.91 2.24 9.57
N ILE A 124 -4.47 1.59 8.51
CA ILE A 124 -3.69 0.35 8.57
C ILE A 124 -2.32 0.64 7.98
N PHE A 125 -1.26 0.13 8.57
CA PHE A 125 0.10 0.37 8.14
C PHE A 125 1.01 -0.82 8.36
N HIS A 126 2.09 -0.87 7.59
CA HIS A 126 3.19 -1.79 7.82
C HIS A 126 4.03 -1.27 8.98
N HIS A 127 4.20 -2.09 10.01
CA HIS A 127 4.86 -1.69 11.24
C HIS A 127 6.06 -2.60 11.54
N GLU A 128 7.25 -1.96 11.68
CA GLU A 128 8.46 -2.62 12.14
C GLU A 128 8.90 -2.04 13.48
N LEU A 129 9.38 -2.90 14.34
CA LEU A 129 9.84 -2.50 15.67
C LEU A 129 11.25 -1.92 15.62
N LYS A 130 11.55 -1.02 16.56
CA LYS A 130 12.87 -0.42 16.71
C LYS A 130 13.95 -1.50 16.80
N ASP A 131 15.06 -1.32 16.08
CA ASP A 131 16.25 -2.18 16.08
C ASP A 131 15.98 -3.66 15.71
N LYS A 132 14.88 -3.94 15.03
CA LYS A 132 14.50 -5.27 14.56
C LYS A 132 14.54 -5.43 13.03
N GLY A 133 15.01 -4.40 12.31
CA GLY A 133 14.96 -4.39 10.85
C GLY A 133 13.54 -4.58 10.35
N TYR A 134 13.33 -5.56 9.50
CA TYR A 134 12.02 -5.93 8.95
C TYR A 134 11.50 -7.29 9.47
N ASP A 135 12.01 -7.74 10.62
CA ASP A 135 11.68 -9.07 11.16
C ASP A 135 10.32 -9.10 11.87
N ALA A 136 9.90 -7.99 12.48
CA ALA A 136 8.59 -7.93 13.14
C ALA A 136 7.44 -8.12 12.15
N ALA A 137 7.48 -7.43 11.01
CA ALA A 137 6.57 -7.57 9.90
C ALA A 137 5.10 -7.61 10.34
N MET A 138 4.67 -6.56 11.05
CA MET A 138 3.32 -6.48 11.62
C MET A 138 2.43 -5.51 10.84
N ALA A 139 1.13 -5.72 10.95
CA ALA A 139 0.13 -4.75 10.58
C ALA A 139 -0.25 -3.92 11.81
N GLY A 140 -0.19 -2.59 11.69
CA GLY A 140 -0.64 -1.66 12.70
C GLY A 140 -2.01 -1.08 12.38
N PHE A 141 -2.79 -0.78 13.43
CA PHE A 141 -4.14 -0.23 13.32
C PHE A 141 -4.29 1.00 14.18
N ALA A 142 -4.86 2.06 13.61
CA ALA A 142 -5.21 3.27 14.31
C ALA A 142 -6.58 3.79 13.83
N ILE A 143 -7.24 4.58 14.66
CA ILE A 143 -8.62 5.02 14.44
C ILE A 143 -8.77 6.51 14.71
N SER A 144 -9.62 7.19 13.94
CA SER A 144 -9.94 8.61 14.13
C SER A 144 -11.39 8.89 13.79
N ASP A 145 -11.92 9.96 14.38
CA ASP A 145 -13.25 10.49 14.04
C ASP A 145 -13.23 11.34 12.76
N THR A 146 -12.06 11.84 12.37
CA THR A 146 -11.87 12.69 11.19
C THR A 146 -10.75 12.17 10.30
N PRO A 147 -10.76 12.46 9.00
CA PRO A 147 -9.71 11.99 8.10
C PRO A 147 -8.33 12.60 8.38
N GLU A 148 -8.29 13.80 8.96
CA GLU A 148 -7.06 14.49 9.33
C GLU A 148 -6.56 14.13 10.73
N GLY A 149 -7.17 13.15 11.38
CA GLY A 149 -6.78 12.72 12.71
C GLY A 149 -7.17 13.67 13.84
N PRO A 150 -6.53 13.60 15.02
CA PRO A 150 -5.45 12.64 15.32
C PRO A 150 -5.94 11.19 15.35
N PHE A 151 -5.11 10.29 14.87
CA PHE A 151 -5.38 8.85 14.94
C PHE A 151 -4.91 8.30 16.28
N ARG A 152 -5.78 7.52 16.92
CA ARG A 152 -5.45 6.78 18.14
C ARG A 152 -4.96 5.40 17.75
N TYR A 153 -3.73 5.09 18.11
CA TYR A 153 -3.14 3.76 17.89
C TYR A 153 -3.90 2.70 18.71
N ILE A 154 -4.25 1.59 18.05
CA ILE A 154 -4.94 0.45 18.67
C ILE A 154 -3.94 -0.63 19.05
N ARG A 155 -3.29 -1.23 18.04
CA ARG A 155 -2.32 -2.30 18.21
C ARG A 155 -1.61 -2.62 16.90
N SER A 156 -0.58 -3.45 17.01
CA SER A 156 0.05 -4.11 15.87
C SER A 156 0.14 -5.61 16.11
N LEU A 157 -0.03 -6.40 15.05
CA LEU A 157 0.00 -7.86 15.10
C LEU A 157 0.40 -8.46 13.75
N ARG A 158 0.87 -9.70 13.80
CA ARG A 158 0.91 -10.55 12.61
C ARG A 158 -0.44 -11.21 12.44
N PRO A 159 -1.07 -11.15 11.25
CA PRO A 159 -2.36 -11.78 11.02
C PRO A 159 -2.28 -13.30 10.96
N HIS A 160 -3.40 -13.95 11.18
CA HIS A 160 -3.68 -15.35 10.89
C HIS A 160 -2.83 -16.38 11.63
N ALA A 161 -2.45 -16.11 12.88
CA ALA A 161 -1.85 -17.14 13.72
C ALA A 161 -2.80 -18.34 13.85
N GLY A 162 -2.30 -19.54 13.50
CA GLY A 162 -3.09 -20.76 13.58
C GLY A 162 -4.15 -20.94 12.48
N VAL A 163 -4.07 -20.19 11.38
CA VAL A 163 -5.09 -20.21 10.31
C VAL A 163 -4.46 -20.51 8.95
N TRP A 164 -5.01 -21.50 8.26
CA TRP A 164 -4.64 -21.83 6.88
C TRP A 164 -5.45 -21.01 5.87
N PRO A 165 -4.97 -20.84 4.62
CA PRO A 165 -5.73 -20.18 3.56
C PRO A 165 -7.13 -20.78 3.38
N ALA A 166 -8.13 -19.93 3.13
CA ALA A 166 -9.53 -20.31 3.05
C ALA A 166 -9.85 -21.27 1.89
N ASP A 167 -9.05 -21.22 0.82
CA ASP A 167 -9.22 -22.05 -0.37
C ASP A 167 -8.36 -23.34 -0.33
N TRP A 168 -7.65 -23.58 0.77
CA TRP A 168 -6.84 -24.79 0.93
C TRP A 168 -7.69 -25.99 1.38
N THR A 169 -7.35 -27.15 0.80
CA THR A 169 -7.89 -28.45 1.19
C THR A 169 -6.98 -29.13 2.22
N GLU A 170 -7.45 -30.23 2.80
CA GLU A 170 -6.59 -31.09 3.66
C GLU A 170 -5.31 -31.55 2.97
N VAL A 171 -5.37 -31.77 1.64
CA VAL A 171 -4.19 -32.18 0.85
C VAL A 171 -3.16 -31.04 0.85
N ASP A 172 -3.58 -29.81 0.63
CA ASP A 172 -2.70 -28.63 0.65
C ASP A 172 -2.05 -28.43 2.03
N ILE A 173 -2.87 -28.52 3.08
CA ILE A 173 -2.42 -28.36 4.47
C ILE A 173 -1.41 -29.44 4.84
N ASN A 174 -1.68 -30.68 4.55
CA ASN A 174 -0.78 -31.78 4.87
C ASN A 174 0.56 -31.68 4.10
N ALA A 175 0.50 -31.24 2.83
CA ALA A 175 1.70 -30.99 2.05
C ALA A 175 2.57 -29.88 2.66
N ALA A 176 1.98 -28.79 3.12
CA ALA A 176 2.69 -27.71 3.77
C ALA A 176 3.28 -28.12 5.12
N LYS A 177 2.52 -28.86 5.94
CA LYS A 177 2.99 -29.37 7.24
C LYS A 177 4.21 -30.28 7.13
N ALA A 178 4.37 -30.97 6.01
CA ALA A 178 5.50 -31.88 5.76
C ALA A 178 6.79 -31.14 5.39
N LEU A 179 6.72 -29.84 5.06
CA LEU A 179 7.89 -29.06 4.65
C LEU A 179 8.69 -28.60 5.86
N LYS A 180 10.02 -28.72 5.78
CA LYS A 180 10.94 -28.32 6.83
C LYS A 180 11.94 -27.32 6.28
N MET A 181 12.12 -26.20 7.00
CA MET A 181 13.08 -25.15 6.61
C MET A 181 14.50 -25.67 6.42
N GLU A 182 14.92 -26.63 7.22
CA GLU A 182 16.27 -27.22 7.16
C GLU A 182 16.60 -27.91 5.84
N ASP A 183 15.58 -28.34 5.09
CA ASP A 183 15.74 -29.00 3.80
C ASP A 183 15.91 -28.03 2.63
N TYR A 184 15.70 -26.72 2.85
CA TYR A 184 15.66 -25.68 1.82
C TYR A 184 16.50 -24.46 2.22
N LYS A 185 17.82 -24.66 2.34
CA LYS A 185 18.73 -23.61 2.83
C LYS A 185 19.18 -22.63 1.76
N GLU A 186 19.10 -23.03 0.48
CA GLU A 186 19.55 -22.23 -0.64
C GLU A 186 18.35 -21.64 -1.39
N TRP A 187 18.24 -20.33 -1.32
CA TRP A 187 17.16 -19.59 -1.96
C TRP A 187 17.29 -19.62 -3.50
N TRP A 188 16.14 -19.52 -4.17
CA TRP A 188 16.01 -19.42 -5.63
C TRP A 188 16.41 -20.68 -6.40
N THR A 189 16.63 -21.79 -5.73
CA THR A 189 16.68 -23.09 -6.41
C THR A 189 15.26 -23.50 -6.83
N PRO A 190 15.10 -24.34 -7.88
CA PRO A 190 13.78 -24.85 -8.26
C PRO A 190 13.04 -25.55 -7.11
N GLU A 191 13.75 -26.32 -6.31
CA GLU A 191 13.21 -27.06 -5.16
C GLU A 191 12.70 -26.10 -4.08
N TRP A 192 13.47 -25.08 -3.76
CA TRP A 192 13.06 -24.05 -2.81
C TRP A 192 11.83 -23.27 -3.31
N THR A 193 11.81 -22.88 -4.59
CA THR A 193 10.68 -22.16 -5.19
C THR A 193 9.40 -23.00 -5.12
N GLU A 194 9.47 -24.30 -5.45
CA GLU A 194 8.32 -25.20 -5.33
C GLU A 194 7.88 -25.38 -3.88
N ALA A 195 8.82 -25.47 -2.94
CA ALA A 195 8.49 -25.54 -1.52
C ALA A 195 7.78 -24.28 -1.02
N VAL A 196 8.21 -23.09 -1.44
CA VAL A 196 7.54 -21.82 -1.11
C VAL A 196 6.12 -21.82 -1.67
N LYS A 197 5.94 -22.23 -2.92
CA LYS A 197 4.60 -22.34 -3.52
C LYS A 197 3.68 -23.27 -2.74
N LYS A 198 4.22 -24.36 -2.20
CA LYS A 198 3.48 -25.34 -1.38
C LYS A 198 3.26 -24.90 0.06
N GLY A 199 3.85 -23.77 0.49
CA GLY A 199 3.60 -23.22 1.80
C GLY A 199 4.72 -23.40 2.82
N LEU A 200 5.98 -23.53 2.40
CA LEU A 200 7.15 -23.64 3.29
C LEU A 200 7.18 -22.51 4.33
N LEU A 201 7.09 -21.26 3.88
CA LEU A 201 7.16 -20.10 4.76
C LEU A 201 5.83 -19.84 5.48
N LEU A 202 4.72 -20.17 4.85
CA LEU A 202 3.41 -20.15 5.49
C LEU A 202 3.38 -21.06 6.71
N ASN A 203 3.91 -22.28 6.58
CA ASN A 203 4.02 -23.24 7.66
C ASN A 203 5.00 -22.80 8.76
N ARG A 204 6.14 -22.20 8.36
CA ARG A 204 7.09 -21.62 9.32
C ARG A 204 6.41 -20.63 10.29
N ASP A 205 5.55 -19.76 9.75
CA ASP A 205 4.91 -18.67 10.49
C ASP A 205 3.48 -19.00 10.97
N PHE A 206 3.06 -20.26 10.84
CA PHE A 206 1.70 -20.67 11.16
C PHE A 206 1.31 -20.36 12.61
N ASP A 207 2.14 -20.71 13.57
CA ASP A 207 1.82 -20.50 15.00
C ASP A 207 1.96 -19.03 15.43
N GLY A 208 2.97 -18.33 14.92
CA GLY A 208 3.28 -16.95 15.32
C GLY A 208 2.50 -15.87 14.57
N GLY A 209 1.84 -16.24 13.49
CA GLY A 209 1.17 -15.30 12.58
C GLY A 209 2.01 -14.97 11.36
N GLN A 210 1.32 -14.64 10.27
CA GLN A 210 1.92 -14.38 8.98
C GLN A 210 2.56 -12.98 8.94
N MET A 211 3.69 -12.86 8.24
CA MET A 211 4.32 -11.55 8.04
C MET A 211 3.38 -10.63 7.26
N SER A 212 3.39 -9.34 7.60
CA SER A 212 2.68 -8.30 6.89
C SER A 212 3.61 -7.12 6.63
N ARG A 213 3.94 -6.90 5.36
CA ARG A 213 4.83 -5.83 4.92
C ARG A 213 4.11 -4.87 3.96
N ASP A 214 4.69 -4.53 2.82
CA ASP A 214 4.05 -3.64 1.84
C ASP A 214 2.59 -4.01 1.62
N MET A 215 1.71 -3.02 1.63
CA MET A 215 0.29 -3.28 1.74
C MET A 215 -0.59 -2.20 1.12
N THR A 216 -1.81 -2.59 0.85
CA THR A 216 -2.92 -1.68 0.57
C THR A 216 -4.20 -2.18 1.23
N VAL A 217 -5.21 -1.35 1.24
CA VAL A 217 -6.57 -1.70 1.69
C VAL A 217 -7.54 -1.40 0.57
N TYR A 218 -8.46 -2.31 0.33
CA TYR A 218 -9.50 -2.16 -0.68
C TYR A 218 -10.86 -2.42 -0.07
N ILE A 219 -11.81 -1.49 -0.27
CA ILE A 219 -13.22 -1.67 0.13
C ILE A 219 -14.00 -2.05 -1.11
N ASP A 220 -14.61 -3.24 -1.09
CA ASP A 220 -15.42 -3.73 -2.20
C ASP A 220 -16.82 -3.10 -2.21
N ASP A 221 -17.54 -3.28 -3.30
CA ASP A 221 -18.87 -2.70 -3.52
C ASP A 221 -19.90 -3.12 -2.46
N ASP A 222 -19.72 -4.30 -1.86
CA ASP A 222 -20.57 -4.80 -0.76
C ASP A 222 -20.21 -4.22 0.62
N GLY A 223 -19.21 -3.36 0.69
CA GLY A 223 -18.73 -2.73 1.93
C GLY A 223 -17.71 -3.56 2.71
N LYS A 224 -17.39 -4.76 2.30
CA LYS A 224 -16.31 -5.56 2.89
C LYS A 224 -14.96 -4.97 2.53
N ALA A 225 -14.07 -4.92 3.49
CA ALA A 225 -12.71 -4.45 3.28
C ALA A 225 -11.71 -5.61 3.29
N TYR A 226 -10.66 -5.43 2.51
CA TYR A 226 -9.58 -6.40 2.36
C TYR A 226 -8.23 -5.73 2.56
N HIS A 227 -7.41 -6.34 3.39
CA HIS A 227 -6.02 -5.98 3.57
C HIS A 227 -5.18 -6.88 2.66
N ILE A 228 -4.42 -6.26 1.77
CA ILE A 228 -3.60 -6.95 0.77
C ILE A 228 -2.15 -6.61 1.07
N PHE A 229 -1.35 -7.62 1.35
CA PHE A 229 -0.01 -7.39 1.86
C PHE A 229 0.99 -8.43 1.38
N SER A 230 2.25 -8.00 1.30
CA SER A 230 3.38 -8.88 1.04
C SER A 230 3.73 -9.65 2.30
N SER A 231 3.81 -10.96 2.18
CA SER A 231 4.07 -11.91 3.27
C SER A 231 5.13 -12.92 2.87
N GLU A 232 5.43 -13.88 3.74
CA GLU A 232 6.32 -14.99 3.41
C GLU A 232 7.67 -14.49 2.88
N ASP A 233 8.36 -13.66 3.68
CA ASP A 233 9.62 -13.00 3.30
C ASP A 233 9.53 -12.19 1.99
N ASN A 234 8.41 -11.55 1.72
CA ASN A 234 8.05 -10.81 0.50
C ASN A 234 7.85 -11.70 -0.74
N LEU A 235 7.70 -12.99 -0.57
CA LEU A 235 7.59 -13.93 -1.70
C LEU A 235 6.18 -14.15 -2.19
N THR A 236 5.18 -13.90 -1.34
CA THR A 236 3.78 -14.20 -1.66
C THR A 236 2.88 -13.08 -1.14
N LEU A 237 1.95 -12.63 -1.97
CA LEU A 237 0.91 -11.70 -1.52
C LEU A 237 -0.22 -12.46 -0.82
N HIS A 238 -0.72 -11.89 0.27
CA HIS A 238 -1.92 -12.35 0.95
C HIS A 238 -3.05 -11.34 0.77
N ILE A 239 -4.27 -11.84 0.59
CA ILE A 239 -5.49 -11.03 0.55
C ILE A 239 -6.39 -11.50 1.68
N ALA A 240 -6.62 -10.63 2.65
CA ALA A 240 -7.28 -10.95 3.91
C ALA A 240 -8.55 -10.13 4.10
N GLU A 241 -9.66 -10.79 4.37
CA GLU A 241 -10.90 -10.14 4.73
C GLU A 241 -10.80 -9.54 6.14
N LEU A 242 -11.18 -8.27 6.27
CA LEU A 242 -11.25 -7.58 7.54
C LEU A 242 -12.64 -7.73 8.17
N THR A 243 -12.70 -7.61 9.49
CA THR A 243 -13.96 -7.53 10.23
C THR A 243 -14.78 -6.28 9.84
N ASP A 244 -16.04 -6.24 10.22
CA ASP A 244 -16.96 -5.15 9.86
C ASP A 244 -16.52 -3.78 10.34
N ASP A 245 -15.74 -3.70 11.43
CA ASP A 245 -15.14 -2.45 11.94
C ASP A 245 -13.78 -2.12 11.32
N PHE A 246 -13.25 -2.98 10.45
CA PHE A 246 -11.92 -2.88 9.81
C PHE A 246 -10.72 -2.97 10.77
N LEU A 247 -10.94 -3.36 12.00
CA LEU A 247 -9.88 -3.35 13.03
C LEU A 247 -9.26 -4.71 13.30
N ASP A 248 -9.75 -5.77 12.65
CA ASP A 248 -9.24 -7.13 12.82
C ASP A 248 -9.48 -7.96 11.56
N TYR A 249 -9.01 -9.18 11.56
CA TYR A 249 -9.17 -10.15 10.47
C TYR A 249 -10.26 -11.15 10.81
N THR A 250 -11.06 -11.55 9.79
CA THR A 250 -12.09 -12.59 9.97
C THR A 250 -11.50 -13.99 10.06
N GLY A 251 -10.25 -14.16 9.63
CA GLY A 251 -9.60 -15.45 9.43
C GLY A 251 -9.68 -15.96 8.00
N LYS A 252 -10.47 -15.30 7.13
CA LYS A 252 -10.56 -15.64 5.71
C LYS A 252 -9.51 -14.92 4.92
N TYR A 253 -8.55 -15.66 4.37
CA TYR A 253 -7.53 -15.10 3.48
C TYR A 253 -7.12 -16.12 2.41
N VAL A 254 -6.57 -15.60 1.33
CA VAL A 254 -5.99 -16.39 0.23
C VAL A 254 -4.58 -15.90 -0.09
N ARG A 255 -3.80 -16.76 -0.70
CA ARG A 255 -2.47 -16.43 -1.23
C ARG A 255 -2.57 -16.09 -2.71
N MET A 256 -1.83 -15.09 -3.14
CA MET A 256 -1.77 -14.65 -4.52
C MET A 256 -0.32 -14.62 -5.01
N ALA A 257 -0.09 -15.08 -6.23
CA ALA A 257 1.23 -15.14 -6.86
C ALA A 257 2.31 -15.76 -5.95
N PRO A 258 2.13 -17.01 -5.46
CA PRO A 258 3.10 -17.64 -4.57
C PRO A 258 4.48 -17.70 -5.19
N ALA A 259 5.51 -17.36 -4.41
CA ALA A 259 6.91 -17.22 -4.84
C ALA A 259 7.14 -16.18 -5.96
N GLY A 260 6.18 -15.34 -6.24
CA GLY A 260 6.27 -14.29 -7.27
C GLY A 260 7.10 -13.08 -6.86
N HIS A 261 7.36 -12.89 -5.57
CA HIS A 261 8.17 -11.81 -5.05
C HIS A 261 7.63 -10.42 -5.43
N ASN A 262 6.41 -10.13 -4.99
CA ASN A 262 5.70 -8.87 -5.26
C ASN A 262 5.66 -7.96 -4.05
N GLU A 263 5.83 -6.65 -4.29
CA GLU A 263 5.68 -5.57 -3.33
C GLU A 263 4.68 -4.53 -3.83
N ALA A 264 4.37 -3.56 -2.96
CA ALA A 264 3.64 -2.35 -3.28
C ALA A 264 2.32 -2.59 -4.05
N PRO A 265 1.40 -3.46 -3.55
CA PRO A 265 0.15 -3.71 -4.24
C PRO A 265 -0.74 -2.47 -4.26
N ALA A 266 -1.42 -2.25 -5.39
CA ALA A 266 -2.47 -1.25 -5.55
C ALA A 266 -3.59 -1.85 -6.39
N VAL A 267 -4.85 -1.61 -6.01
CA VAL A 267 -6.01 -2.29 -6.57
C VAL A 267 -7.05 -1.31 -7.09
N MET A 268 -7.66 -1.66 -8.22
CA MET A 268 -8.87 -1.00 -8.72
C MET A 268 -9.88 -2.04 -9.20
N LYS A 269 -11.15 -1.64 -9.25
CA LYS A 269 -12.20 -2.39 -9.92
C LYS A 269 -12.69 -1.58 -11.12
N ARG A 270 -12.66 -2.19 -12.31
CA ARG A 270 -13.09 -1.55 -13.54
C ARG A 270 -13.82 -2.56 -14.41
N ASN A 271 -14.99 -2.17 -14.92
CA ASN A 271 -15.80 -3.02 -15.81
C ASN A 271 -16.08 -4.40 -15.18
N GLY A 272 -16.38 -4.46 -13.87
CA GLY A 272 -16.69 -5.68 -13.15
C GLY A 272 -15.50 -6.59 -12.84
N LYS A 273 -14.28 -6.18 -13.20
CA LYS A 273 -13.03 -6.91 -12.94
C LYS A 273 -12.13 -6.18 -11.96
N TYR A 274 -11.41 -6.95 -11.17
CA TYR A 274 -10.39 -6.45 -10.27
C TYR A 274 -9.03 -6.47 -10.96
N TRP A 275 -8.28 -5.39 -10.79
CA TRP A 275 -6.94 -5.22 -11.32
C TRP A 275 -6.00 -4.85 -10.20
N MET A 276 -4.84 -5.49 -10.17
CA MET A 276 -3.80 -5.20 -9.19
C MET A 276 -2.49 -4.88 -9.89
N ILE A 277 -1.86 -3.78 -9.49
CA ILE A 277 -0.51 -3.40 -9.91
C ILE A 277 0.43 -3.64 -8.74
N THR A 278 1.55 -4.28 -9.01
CA THR A 278 2.60 -4.56 -8.03
C THR A 278 3.96 -4.19 -8.59
N SER A 279 4.97 -4.18 -7.74
CA SER A 279 6.38 -4.12 -8.14
C SER A 279 7.11 -5.40 -7.75
N GLY A 280 8.28 -5.66 -8.38
CA GLY A 280 9.23 -6.64 -7.87
C GLY A 280 9.97 -6.09 -6.65
N CYS A 281 10.69 -6.95 -5.94
CA CYS A 281 11.44 -6.57 -4.74
C CYS A 281 12.88 -6.20 -5.10
N THR A 282 13.14 -4.93 -5.34
CA THR A 282 14.47 -4.38 -5.67
C THR A 282 14.91 -3.28 -4.69
N GLY A 283 14.38 -3.30 -3.47
CA GLY A 283 14.62 -2.27 -2.46
C GLY A 283 14.10 -0.91 -2.94
N TRP A 284 14.92 0.12 -2.86
CA TRP A 284 14.57 1.46 -3.33
C TRP A 284 14.76 1.65 -4.85
N ALA A 285 15.36 0.67 -5.55
CA ALA A 285 15.53 0.73 -6.99
C ALA A 285 14.21 0.43 -7.70
N PRO A 286 13.81 1.23 -8.71
CA PRO A 286 12.59 0.98 -9.47
C PRO A 286 12.73 -0.26 -10.35
N ASN A 287 11.59 -0.88 -10.68
CA ASN A 287 11.50 -2.03 -11.58
C ASN A 287 10.21 -1.97 -12.41
N GLU A 288 10.06 -2.90 -13.34
CA GLU A 288 8.86 -3.00 -14.15
C GLU A 288 7.64 -3.34 -13.28
N ALA A 289 6.56 -2.57 -13.43
CA ALA A 289 5.29 -2.88 -12.78
C ALA A 289 4.68 -4.14 -13.35
N ARG A 290 4.10 -4.95 -12.48
CA ARG A 290 3.37 -6.17 -12.84
C ARG A 290 1.89 -5.92 -12.67
N MET A 291 1.08 -6.56 -13.51
CA MET A 291 -0.36 -6.45 -13.45
C MET A 291 -1.01 -7.83 -13.34
N PHE A 292 -2.06 -7.89 -12.55
CA PHE A 292 -2.90 -9.07 -12.37
C PHE A 292 -4.35 -8.68 -12.47
N TRP A 293 -5.20 -9.62 -12.83
CA TRP A 293 -6.64 -9.42 -12.86
C TRP A 293 -7.39 -10.63 -12.27
N ALA A 294 -8.60 -10.38 -11.80
CA ALA A 294 -9.49 -11.40 -11.27
C ALA A 294 -10.95 -11.01 -11.43
N ASP A 295 -11.84 -11.98 -11.41
CA ASP A 295 -13.29 -11.76 -11.38
C ASP A 295 -13.82 -11.52 -9.96
N SER A 296 -13.04 -11.91 -8.95
CA SER A 296 -13.32 -11.70 -7.52
C SER A 296 -12.06 -11.20 -6.82
N ILE A 297 -12.23 -10.37 -5.80
CA ILE A 297 -11.08 -9.85 -5.02
C ILE A 297 -10.25 -10.98 -4.38
N LEU A 298 -10.88 -12.07 -4.00
CA LEU A 298 -10.17 -13.24 -3.47
C LEU A 298 -9.62 -14.17 -4.57
N GLY A 299 -9.76 -13.78 -5.82
CA GLY A 299 -9.20 -14.51 -6.97
C GLY A 299 -10.11 -15.61 -7.51
N PRO A 300 -9.56 -16.53 -8.30
CA PRO A 300 -8.14 -16.61 -8.67
C PRO A 300 -7.66 -15.45 -9.53
N TRP A 301 -6.40 -15.06 -9.34
CA TRP A 301 -5.74 -13.97 -10.07
C TRP A 301 -4.87 -14.50 -11.20
N THR A 302 -4.90 -13.80 -12.32
CA THR A 302 -4.11 -14.10 -13.52
C THR A 302 -3.16 -12.94 -13.81
N GLN A 303 -1.91 -13.23 -14.08
CA GLN A 303 -0.96 -12.21 -14.49
C GLN A 303 -1.24 -11.77 -15.93
N ALA A 304 -1.22 -10.46 -16.14
CA ALA A 304 -1.38 -9.81 -17.45
C ALA A 304 -0.08 -9.08 -17.84
N PRO A 305 0.04 -8.61 -19.11
CA PRO A 305 1.17 -7.76 -19.48
C PRO A 305 1.24 -6.49 -18.65
N THR A 306 2.46 -5.89 -18.55
CA THR A 306 2.64 -4.63 -17.82
C THR A 306 1.63 -3.57 -18.27
N PRO A 307 1.07 -2.76 -17.33
CA PRO A 307 0.07 -1.74 -17.67
C PRO A 307 0.68 -0.52 -18.37
N PHE A 308 1.99 -0.34 -18.27
CA PHE A 308 2.68 0.84 -18.80
C PHE A 308 3.23 0.60 -20.20
N LYS A 309 3.31 1.69 -20.99
CA LYS A 309 3.84 1.70 -22.34
C LYS A 309 4.79 2.90 -22.51
N GLY A 310 5.76 2.75 -23.43
CA GLY A 310 6.71 3.79 -23.76
C GLY A 310 8.07 3.61 -23.11
N ASP A 311 8.88 4.68 -23.12
CA ASP A 311 10.20 4.68 -22.54
C ASP A 311 10.14 4.53 -21.01
N LYS A 312 11.14 3.86 -20.41
CA LYS A 312 11.23 3.60 -18.96
C LYS A 312 10.13 2.72 -18.37
N VAL A 313 9.41 1.96 -19.19
CA VAL A 313 8.41 1.00 -18.74
C VAL A 313 9.03 -0.05 -17.80
N ASP A 314 10.27 -0.48 -18.06
CA ASP A 314 11.01 -1.47 -17.27
C ASP A 314 11.27 -1.02 -15.82
N THR A 315 11.17 0.28 -15.56
CA THR A 315 11.37 0.88 -14.23
C THR A 315 10.10 1.57 -13.72
N SER A 316 8.93 1.32 -14.36
CA SER A 316 7.66 1.99 -14.01
C SER A 316 7.82 3.51 -13.92
N PHE A 317 8.52 4.10 -14.90
CA PHE A 317 8.88 5.52 -14.93
C PHE A 317 9.71 5.96 -13.72
N ASP A 318 10.61 5.09 -13.26
CA ASP A 318 11.46 5.28 -12.08
C ASP A 318 10.66 5.46 -10.78
N SER A 319 9.55 4.75 -10.64
CA SER A 319 8.64 4.87 -9.49
C SER A 319 8.16 3.51 -8.98
N GLN A 320 7.63 3.51 -7.76
CA GLN A 320 6.99 2.35 -7.15
C GLN A 320 5.55 2.70 -6.78
N SER A 321 4.60 1.84 -7.11
CA SER A 321 3.18 2.02 -6.83
C SER A 321 2.90 2.21 -5.34
N THR A 322 1.87 2.98 -5.02
CA THR A 322 1.35 3.10 -3.66
C THR A 322 -0.15 2.90 -3.60
N TYR A 323 -0.89 3.47 -4.53
CA TYR A 323 -2.35 3.44 -4.53
C TYR A 323 -2.92 3.71 -5.92
N ILE A 324 -4.13 3.26 -6.17
CA ILE A 324 -4.93 3.66 -7.33
C ILE A 324 -6.15 4.40 -6.82
N LEU A 325 -6.22 5.69 -7.12
CA LEU A 325 -7.32 6.57 -6.73
C LEU A 325 -8.42 6.52 -7.80
N GLU A 326 -9.64 6.19 -7.39
CA GLU A 326 -10.83 6.36 -8.23
C GLU A 326 -11.42 7.75 -8.03
N LEU A 327 -11.58 8.50 -9.12
CA LEU A 327 -12.22 9.80 -9.11
C LEU A 327 -13.75 9.67 -9.22
N PRO A 328 -14.53 10.67 -8.75
CA PRO A 328 -15.99 10.65 -8.84
C PRO A 328 -16.53 10.46 -10.26
N ASN A 329 -15.80 10.84 -11.30
CA ASN A 329 -16.16 10.65 -12.71
C ASN A 329 -15.84 9.26 -13.27
N GLY A 330 -15.34 8.33 -12.44
CA GLY A 330 -14.98 6.98 -12.83
C GLY A 330 -13.59 6.83 -13.45
N GLN A 331 -12.81 7.90 -13.53
CA GLN A 331 -11.40 7.84 -13.94
C GLN A 331 -10.52 7.36 -12.77
N PHE A 332 -9.39 6.76 -13.12
CA PHE A 332 -8.41 6.28 -12.15
C PHE A 332 -7.09 7.04 -12.29
N ILE A 333 -6.45 7.28 -11.15
CA ILE A 333 -5.10 7.84 -11.07
C ILE A 333 -4.19 6.82 -10.39
N PHE A 334 -3.15 6.41 -11.08
CA PHE A 334 -2.06 5.63 -10.50
C PHE A 334 -1.15 6.56 -9.72
N MET A 335 -0.97 6.26 -8.43
CA MET A 335 -0.09 7.00 -7.53
C MET A 335 1.15 6.18 -7.24
N ALA A 336 2.30 6.83 -7.29
CA ALA A 336 3.59 6.20 -7.05
C ALA A 336 4.57 7.18 -6.39
N ASP A 337 5.62 6.62 -5.79
CA ASP A 337 6.75 7.38 -5.25
C ASP A 337 8.00 7.09 -6.06
N ARG A 338 8.78 8.13 -6.34
CA ARG A 338 10.13 8.01 -6.88
C ARG A 338 11.11 8.11 -5.72
N TRP A 339 11.46 6.96 -5.13
CA TRP A 339 12.29 6.92 -3.94
C TRP A 339 13.69 7.49 -4.15
N GLN A 340 14.12 8.35 -3.22
CA GLN A 340 15.49 8.87 -3.11
C GLN A 340 16.10 8.35 -1.81
N PRO A 341 16.85 7.23 -1.85
CA PRO A 341 17.36 6.59 -0.64
C PRO A 341 18.28 7.47 0.20
N TRP A 342 18.98 8.41 -0.45
CA TRP A 342 19.87 9.37 0.21
C TRP A 342 19.12 10.48 0.95
N GLN A 343 17.86 10.73 0.60
CA GLN A 343 16.99 11.72 1.24
C GLN A 343 15.52 11.39 0.98
N LEU A 344 14.98 10.41 1.71
CA LEU A 344 13.64 9.87 1.50
C LEU A 344 12.54 10.92 1.63
N ALA A 345 12.71 11.91 2.52
CA ALA A 345 11.74 13.00 2.72
C ALA A 345 11.46 13.81 1.44
N LEU A 346 12.44 13.89 0.53
CA LEU A 346 12.33 14.61 -0.73
C LEU A 346 11.99 13.72 -1.93
N SER A 347 11.59 12.46 -1.70
CA SER A 347 11.17 11.57 -2.78
C SER A 347 10.01 12.17 -3.56
N PRO A 348 10.13 12.37 -4.88
CA PRO A 348 9.06 12.90 -5.71
C PRO A 348 7.85 11.99 -5.77
N HIS A 349 6.66 12.58 -5.89
CA HIS A 349 5.40 11.88 -6.15
C HIS A 349 5.14 11.82 -7.65
N ILE A 350 4.56 10.72 -8.11
CA ILE A 350 4.20 10.51 -9.50
C ILE A 350 2.76 10.06 -9.57
N TRP A 351 1.94 10.80 -10.32
CA TRP A 351 0.54 10.46 -10.56
C TRP A 351 0.30 10.35 -12.05
N LEU A 352 -0.24 9.22 -12.47
CA LEU A 352 -0.52 8.94 -13.87
C LEU A 352 -1.99 8.59 -14.05
N PRO A 353 -2.68 9.21 -15.02
CA PRO A 353 -4.03 8.79 -15.38
C PRO A 353 -4.01 7.39 -16.03
N MET A 354 -5.08 6.62 -15.80
CA MET A 354 -5.24 5.27 -16.33
C MET A 354 -6.52 5.15 -17.14
#